data_5c80df006562deb9dddfd362e9534aaf
#
_entry.id   5c80df006562deb9dddfd362e9534aaf
#
_cell.length_a   1.000
_cell.length_b   1.000
_cell.length_c   1.000
_cell.angle_alpha   90.00
_cell.angle_beta   90.00
_cell.angle_gamma   90.00
#
_symmetry.space_group_name_H-M   'P 1'
#
loop_
_entity.id
_entity.type
_entity.pdbx_description
1 polymer ?
#
loop_
_entity_poly.entity_id
_entity_poly.type
_entity_poly.pdbx_seq_one_letter_code
_entity_poly.pdbx_strand_id
1 'polypeptide(L)'
;SHNRKIRIRADDTVMDFYRNEPYMIRRSRGYAPLPFMTKADWKGQVLAVGGELKNTFCIGVDNRFYPSPYVGDLEDLRTVKALQETIHRFQTLLEVKPQAVVCDLHPKYNSTVVAEELGYPVIRVQHHYAHILSCMTENDCHDPVIGVAFDGTGYGTDGTIWGGEILLADYGNFTRFGSITPFLQMGGDASAKEGWRIAVSMIYGYTKDRKRAWEIMETLGLCSDCLLYTSDA
;
A
#
# COMPACT_ATOMS: atom_id res chain seq x y z
N SER A 1 26.63 -7.47 -21.77
CA SER A 1 27.07 -7.72 -20.39
C SER A 1 28.32 -6.91 -20.09
N HIS A 2 28.54 -6.51 -18.84
CA HIS A 2 29.72 -5.77 -18.38
C HIS A 2 30.07 -6.17 -16.94
N ASN A 3 31.30 -5.91 -16.53
CA ASN A 3 31.80 -6.20 -15.19
C ASN A 3 31.74 -5.00 -14.23
N ARG A 4 31.08 -3.91 -14.60
CA ARG A 4 30.89 -2.75 -13.72
C ARG A 4 29.93 -3.09 -12.59
N LYS A 5 30.24 -2.61 -11.39
CA LYS A 5 29.34 -2.76 -10.22
C LYS A 5 28.03 -2.02 -10.47
N ILE A 6 26.91 -2.73 -10.33
CA ILE A 6 25.59 -2.13 -10.36
C ILE A 6 25.43 -1.29 -9.08
N ARG A 7 25.15 0.00 -9.21
CA ARG A 7 25.02 0.93 -8.09
C ARG A 7 23.58 1.09 -7.63
N ILE A 8 22.65 1.15 -8.59
CA ILE A 8 21.21 1.22 -8.34
C ILE A 8 20.56 0.15 -9.22
N ARG A 9 19.74 -0.68 -8.64
CA ARG A 9 18.88 -1.60 -9.39
C ARG A 9 17.70 -0.76 -9.91
N ALA A 10 17.41 -0.89 -11.18
CA ALA A 10 16.26 -0.23 -11.79
C ALA A 10 15.62 -1.21 -12.76
N ASP A 11 14.36 -1.48 -12.56
CA ASP A 11 13.54 -2.25 -13.48
C ASP A 11 13.05 -1.35 -14.62
N ASP A 12 12.40 -1.91 -15.62
CA ASP A 12 11.82 -1.12 -16.69
C ASP A 12 10.52 -0.45 -16.23
N THR A 13 10.30 0.77 -16.70
CA THR A 13 9.02 1.45 -16.54
C THR A 13 7.95 0.74 -17.34
N VAL A 14 6.79 0.53 -16.75
CA VAL A 14 5.60 -0.05 -17.41
C VAL A 14 4.50 0.99 -17.41
N MET A 15 3.98 1.28 -18.61
CA MET A 15 2.92 2.26 -18.83
C MET A 15 1.82 1.67 -19.70
N ASP A 16 0.63 2.19 -19.52
CA ASP A 16 -0.52 2.01 -20.40
C ASP A 16 -1.09 3.39 -20.76
N PHE A 17 -2.11 3.43 -21.60
CA PHE A 17 -2.78 4.65 -21.97
C PHE A 17 -4.26 4.59 -21.57
N TYR A 18 -4.71 5.60 -20.83
CA TYR A 18 -6.10 5.80 -20.51
C TYR A 18 -6.58 7.13 -21.09
N ARG A 19 -7.59 7.10 -21.97
CA ARG A 19 -8.12 8.29 -22.69
C ARG A 19 -7.03 9.11 -23.42
N ASN A 20 -6.08 8.41 -24.04
CA ASN A 20 -4.90 8.96 -24.72
C ASN A 20 -3.87 9.68 -23.80
N GLU A 21 -4.04 9.59 -22.49
CA GLU A 21 -3.05 10.06 -21.52
C GLU A 21 -2.22 8.90 -21.00
N PRO A 22 -0.90 9.06 -20.81
CA PRO A 22 -0.05 8.01 -20.28
C PRO A 22 -0.43 7.70 -18.84
N TYR A 23 -0.69 6.44 -18.56
CA TYR A 23 -0.96 5.91 -17.22
C TYR A 23 0.19 5.02 -16.77
N MET A 24 0.85 5.41 -15.68
CA MET A 24 2.03 4.72 -15.19
C MET A 24 1.66 3.62 -14.22
N ILE A 25 1.95 2.36 -14.61
CA ILE A 25 1.74 1.17 -13.78
C ILE A 25 2.95 0.94 -12.86
N ARG A 26 4.17 1.09 -13.41
CA ARG A 26 5.43 0.99 -12.65
C ARG A 26 6.35 2.13 -13.08
N ARG A 27 6.72 2.97 -12.12
CA ARG A 27 7.64 4.07 -12.35
C ARG A 27 9.06 3.64 -12.01
N SER A 28 9.95 3.60 -13.00
CA SER A 28 11.32 3.18 -12.79
C SER A 28 12.27 3.84 -13.81
N ARG A 29 12.98 3.08 -14.62
CA ARG A 29 13.98 3.57 -15.57
C ARG A 29 13.42 4.66 -16.48
N GLY A 30 14.16 5.77 -16.59
CA GLY A 30 13.80 6.95 -17.40
C GLY A 30 12.91 7.97 -16.68
N TYR A 31 12.23 7.59 -15.59
CA TYR A 31 11.35 8.46 -14.82
C TYR A 31 11.83 8.69 -13.37
N ALA A 32 12.42 7.68 -12.74
CA ALA A 32 13.07 7.86 -11.46
C ALA A 32 14.55 8.25 -11.68
N PRO A 33 15.10 9.21 -10.94
CA PRO A 33 14.56 9.93 -9.79
C PRO A 33 13.92 11.30 -10.12
N LEU A 34 13.35 11.48 -11.31
CA LEU A 34 12.72 12.76 -11.65
C LEU A 34 11.60 13.07 -10.66
N PRO A 35 11.50 14.29 -10.12
CA PRO A 35 10.43 14.66 -9.22
C PRO A 35 9.13 14.92 -9.97
N PHE A 36 8.02 14.83 -9.24
CA PHE A 36 6.83 15.59 -9.55
C PHE A 36 6.68 16.73 -8.54
N MET A 37 6.00 17.78 -8.94
CA MET A 37 5.86 19.01 -8.17
C MET A 37 4.39 19.28 -7.90
N THR A 38 4.10 19.74 -6.69
CA THR A 38 2.76 20.23 -6.31
C THR A 38 2.77 21.75 -6.22
N LYS A 39 1.59 22.37 -6.29
CA LYS A 39 1.44 23.82 -6.10
C LYS A 39 1.47 24.22 -4.63
N ALA A 40 1.31 23.26 -3.72
CA ALA A 40 1.33 23.54 -2.29
C ALA A 40 2.69 24.02 -1.81
N ASP A 41 2.69 24.97 -0.89
CA ASP A 41 3.91 25.50 -0.26
C ASP A 41 4.36 24.63 0.91
N TRP A 42 4.61 23.34 0.64
CA TRP A 42 5.16 22.41 1.63
C TRP A 42 6.58 22.85 2.02
N LYS A 43 6.96 22.60 3.26
CA LYS A 43 8.30 22.89 3.78
C LYS A 43 8.88 21.67 4.46
N GLY A 44 10.18 21.49 4.27
CA GLY A 44 10.94 20.45 4.98
C GLY A 44 11.35 19.28 4.10
N GLN A 45 11.98 18.31 4.72
CA GLN A 45 12.53 17.12 4.08
C GLN A 45 12.02 15.87 4.80
N VAL A 46 11.36 14.98 4.08
CA VAL A 46 10.72 13.79 4.62
C VAL A 46 11.03 12.59 3.74
N LEU A 47 11.25 11.43 4.35
CA LEU A 47 11.36 10.15 3.68
C LEU A 47 10.12 9.31 3.99
N ALA A 48 9.42 8.84 2.98
CA ALA A 48 8.35 7.84 3.12
C ALA A 48 8.82 6.50 2.57
N VAL A 49 8.86 5.45 3.39
CA VAL A 49 9.47 4.15 3.02
C VAL A 49 8.54 3.21 2.28
N GLY A 50 7.25 3.56 2.13
CA GLY A 50 6.26 2.74 1.42
C GLY A 50 5.75 1.55 2.21
N GLY A 51 4.97 0.70 1.54
CA GLY A 51 4.40 -0.54 2.09
C GLY A 51 5.32 -1.76 1.96
N GLU A 52 4.77 -2.95 2.17
CA GLU A 52 5.51 -4.22 2.15
C GLU A 52 5.66 -4.80 0.75
N LEU A 53 4.56 -4.85 -0.01
CA LEU A 53 4.53 -5.42 -1.36
C LEU A 53 4.69 -4.33 -2.42
N LYS A 54 5.35 -4.67 -3.53
CA LYS A 54 5.62 -3.75 -4.65
C LYS A 54 6.22 -2.43 -4.18
N ASN A 55 7.12 -2.52 -3.21
CA ASN A 55 7.66 -1.36 -2.51
C ASN A 55 8.28 -0.33 -3.44
N THR A 56 8.02 0.91 -3.12
CA THR A 56 8.62 2.13 -3.65
C THR A 56 8.67 3.12 -2.50
N PHE A 57 9.80 3.76 -2.28
CA PHE A 57 9.91 4.85 -1.31
C PHE A 57 9.82 6.21 -2.02
N CYS A 58 9.61 7.27 -1.26
CA CYS A 58 9.60 8.64 -1.79
C CYS A 58 10.34 9.58 -0.86
N ILE A 59 11.15 10.49 -1.42
CA ILE A 59 11.74 11.60 -0.69
C ILE A 59 11.00 12.88 -1.08
N GLY A 60 10.41 13.55 -0.09
CA GLY A 60 9.82 14.87 -0.21
C GLY A 60 10.83 15.94 0.19
N VAL A 61 11.00 16.96 -0.65
CA VAL A 61 11.81 18.15 -0.38
C VAL A 61 10.97 19.37 -0.75
N ASP A 62 10.45 20.04 0.24
CA ASP A 62 9.47 21.10 0.03
C ASP A 62 8.31 20.63 -0.85
N ASN A 63 8.01 21.29 -1.95
CA ASN A 63 6.94 20.93 -2.88
C ASN A 63 7.36 19.91 -3.96
N ARG A 64 8.53 19.28 -3.84
CA ARG A 64 9.06 18.30 -4.79
C ARG A 64 9.06 16.91 -4.18
N PHE A 65 8.50 15.95 -4.87
CA PHE A 65 8.45 14.56 -4.48
C PHE A 65 9.25 13.70 -5.45
N TYR A 66 10.21 12.95 -4.91
CA TYR A 66 11.14 12.10 -5.65
C TYR A 66 10.84 10.62 -5.37
N PRO A 67 9.91 10.00 -6.11
CA PRO A 67 9.67 8.57 -5.97
C PRO A 67 10.89 7.78 -6.41
N SER A 68 11.20 6.71 -5.69
CA SER A 68 12.27 5.80 -6.06
C SER A 68 11.91 4.98 -7.31
N PRO A 69 12.89 4.34 -7.95
CA PRO A 69 12.62 3.19 -8.79
C PRO A 69 11.87 2.12 -7.98
N TYR A 70 11.15 1.26 -8.68
CA TYR A 70 10.53 0.08 -8.09
C TYR A 70 11.58 -0.77 -7.34
N VAL A 71 11.33 -1.06 -6.08
CA VAL A 71 12.21 -1.85 -5.21
C VAL A 71 11.79 -3.31 -5.21
N GLY A 72 10.49 -3.59 -5.00
CA GLY A 72 9.91 -4.93 -5.00
C GLY A 72 9.34 -5.36 -3.65
N ASP A 73 9.06 -6.64 -3.51
CA ASP A 73 8.44 -7.20 -2.32
C ASP A 73 9.47 -7.39 -1.20
N LEU A 74 9.20 -6.84 -0.03
CA LEU A 74 10.11 -6.83 1.11
C LEU A 74 10.07 -8.12 1.94
N GLU A 75 9.27 -9.11 1.57
CA GLU A 75 9.34 -10.46 2.14
C GLU A 75 10.71 -11.11 1.95
N ASP A 76 11.44 -10.72 0.90
CA ASP A 76 12.80 -11.16 0.65
C ASP A 76 13.81 -10.18 1.29
N LEU A 77 14.64 -10.67 2.21
CA LEU A 77 15.68 -9.88 2.88
C LEU A 77 16.67 -9.21 1.93
N ARG A 78 16.87 -9.76 0.73
CA ARG A 78 17.70 -9.13 -0.31
C ARG A 78 17.04 -7.86 -0.85
N THR A 79 15.72 -7.84 -0.90
CA THR A 79 14.95 -6.65 -1.30
C THR A 79 14.97 -5.60 -0.18
N VAL A 80 14.86 -6.02 1.09
CA VAL A 80 15.04 -5.12 2.24
C VAL A 80 16.40 -4.42 2.20
N LYS A 81 17.47 -5.19 1.98
CA LYS A 81 18.81 -4.62 1.83
C LYS A 81 18.91 -3.66 0.63
N ALA A 82 18.26 -4.00 -0.49
CA ALA A 82 18.22 -3.13 -1.66
C ALA A 82 17.47 -1.82 -1.36
N LEU A 83 16.38 -1.87 -0.58
CA LEU A 83 15.67 -0.69 -0.09
C LEU A 83 16.60 0.22 0.71
N GLN A 84 17.26 -0.30 1.74
CA GLN A 84 18.19 0.46 2.60
C GLN A 84 19.33 1.09 1.78
N GLU A 85 19.97 0.32 0.90
CA GLU A 85 21.04 0.82 0.03
C GLU A 85 20.53 1.90 -0.93
N THR A 86 19.33 1.78 -1.46
CA THR A 86 18.77 2.74 -2.41
C THR A 86 18.36 4.02 -1.70
N ILE A 87 17.76 3.95 -0.52
CA ILE A 87 17.46 5.11 0.33
C ILE A 87 18.74 5.92 0.58
N HIS A 88 19.79 5.26 1.08
CA HIS A 88 21.06 5.94 1.36
C HIS A 88 21.64 6.65 0.14
N ARG A 89 21.54 6.02 -1.04
CA ARG A 89 22.02 6.62 -2.30
C ARG A 89 21.17 7.80 -2.74
N PHE A 90 19.85 7.73 -2.59
CA PHE A 90 18.97 8.85 -2.90
C PHE A 90 19.21 10.02 -1.97
N GLN A 91 19.40 9.78 -0.68
CA GLN A 91 19.79 10.83 0.28
C GLN A 91 21.09 11.51 -0.14
N THR A 92 22.09 10.74 -0.58
CA THR A 92 23.37 11.26 -1.06
C THR A 92 23.22 12.03 -2.38
N LEU A 93 22.46 11.47 -3.32
CA LEU A 93 22.26 12.07 -4.65
C LEU A 93 21.51 13.40 -4.59
N LEU A 94 20.50 13.48 -3.73
CA LEU A 94 19.64 14.64 -3.56
C LEU A 94 20.15 15.60 -2.47
N GLU A 95 21.24 15.24 -1.78
CA GLU A 95 21.83 15.99 -0.66
C GLU A 95 20.80 16.26 0.46
N VAL A 96 19.94 15.24 0.75
CA VAL A 96 18.80 15.35 1.67
C VAL A 96 19.13 14.68 3.00
N LYS A 97 18.76 15.35 4.10
CA LYS A 97 18.73 14.81 5.45
C LYS A 97 17.30 14.88 5.99
N PRO A 98 16.53 13.80 5.91
CA PRO A 98 15.15 13.81 6.36
C PRO A 98 15.01 14.26 7.82
N GLN A 99 13.98 15.04 8.10
CA GLN A 99 13.61 15.47 9.44
C GLN A 99 12.73 14.42 10.13
N ALA A 100 12.04 13.60 9.33
CA ALA A 100 11.21 12.49 9.77
C ALA A 100 11.15 11.40 8.70
N VAL A 101 10.80 10.19 9.15
CA VAL A 101 10.49 9.04 8.27
C VAL A 101 9.03 8.68 8.45
N VAL A 102 8.34 8.50 7.33
CA VAL A 102 6.94 8.06 7.28
C VAL A 102 6.88 6.59 6.88
N CYS A 103 6.14 5.79 7.61
CA CYS A 103 5.89 4.39 7.30
C CYS A 103 4.41 4.03 7.45
N ASP A 104 4.04 2.83 6.99
CA ASP A 104 2.72 2.27 7.19
C ASP A 104 2.43 2.10 8.69
N LEU A 105 1.14 2.12 9.04
CA LEU A 105 0.69 1.86 10.40
C LEU A 105 0.93 0.40 10.82
N HIS A 106 1.12 -0.52 9.88
CA HIS A 106 1.31 -1.94 10.13
C HIS A 106 2.62 -2.20 10.91
N PRO A 107 2.54 -2.78 12.14
CA PRO A 107 3.70 -2.85 13.03
C PRO A 107 4.77 -3.87 12.63
N LYS A 108 4.44 -4.81 11.73
CA LYS A 108 5.30 -5.95 11.38
C LYS A 108 5.82 -5.91 9.95
N TYR A 109 5.57 -4.84 9.20
CA TYR A 109 6.16 -4.71 7.87
C TYR A 109 7.66 -4.51 7.96
N ASN A 110 8.42 -5.13 7.06
CA ASN A 110 9.85 -4.91 6.95
C ASN A 110 10.17 -3.45 6.60
N SER A 111 9.29 -2.77 5.86
CA SER A 111 9.41 -1.33 5.63
C SER A 111 9.33 -0.51 6.93
N THR A 112 8.46 -0.92 7.87
CA THR A 112 8.36 -0.28 9.20
C THR A 112 9.64 -0.50 10.00
N VAL A 113 10.19 -1.72 9.99
CA VAL A 113 11.47 -2.01 10.65
C VAL A 113 12.59 -1.15 10.07
N VAL A 114 12.66 -1.04 8.75
CA VAL A 114 13.65 -0.16 8.08
C VAL A 114 13.47 1.30 8.53
N ALA A 115 12.23 1.81 8.62
CA ALA A 115 11.97 3.16 9.10
C ALA A 115 12.51 3.40 10.51
N GLU A 116 12.33 2.45 11.42
CA GLU A 116 12.79 2.52 12.80
C GLU A 116 14.32 2.47 12.91
N GLU A 117 14.97 1.65 12.08
CA GLU A 117 16.43 1.51 12.04
C GLU A 117 17.16 2.75 11.50
N LEU A 118 16.48 3.61 10.72
CA LEU A 118 17.09 4.81 10.16
C LEU A 118 17.42 5.91 11.19
N GLY A 119 16.86 5.81 12.41
CA GLY A 119 17.19 6.70 13.54
C GLY A 119 16.59 8.11 13.44
N TYR A 120 15.61 8.34 12.56
CA TYR A 120 14.82 9.57 12.49
C TYR A 120 13.51 9.44 13.28
N PRO A 121 12.86 10.55 13.67
CA PRO A 121 11.49 10.51 14.16
C PRO A 121 10.57 9.79 13.19
N VAL A 122 9.80 8.79 13.65
CA VAL A 122 8.93 7.96 12.81
C VAL A 122 7.47 8.41 12.92
N ILE A 123 6.85 8.65 11.78
CA ILE A 123 5.43 8.97 11.65
C ILE A 123 4.74 7.78 10.99
N ARG A 124 3.73 7.22 11.66
CA ARG A 124 2.93 6.12 11.11
C ARG A 124 1.66 6.64 10.49
N VAL A 125 1.36 6.20 9.27
CA VAL A 125 0.19 6.63 8.50
C VAL A 125 -0.67 5.42 8.16
N GLN A 126 -1.99 5.56 8.33
CA GLN A 126 -2.93 4.52 7.98
C GLN A 126 -2.93 4.31 6.46
N HIS A 127 -2.95 3.07 6.02
CA HIS A 127 -2.75 2.64 4.65
C HIS A 127 -3.69 3.30 3.63
N HIS A 128 -5.00 3.18 3.84
CA HIS A 128 -6.01 3.74 2.94
C HIS A 128 -6.01 5.27 2.94
N TYR A 129 -5.70 5.86 4.09
CA TYR A 129 -5.52 7.31 4.18
C TYR A 129 -4.30 7.78 3.37
N ALA A 130 -3.21 7.02 3.38
CA ALA A 130 -2.05 7.32 2.54
C ALA A 130 -2.39 7.27 1.03
N HIS A 131 -3.21 6.31 0.59
CA HIS A 131 -3.72 6.27 -0.79
C HIS A 131 -4.52 7.52 -1.16
N ILE A 132 -5.42 7.96 -0.27
CA ILE A 132 -6.22 9.17 -0.49
C ILE A 132 -5.33 10.41 -0.56
N LEU A 133 -4.39 10.57 0.37
CA LEU A 133 -3.45 11.70 0.37
C LEU A 133 -2.58 11.73 -0.89
N SER A 134 -2.15 10.56 -1.36
CA SER A 134 -1.41 10.44 -2.61
C SER A 134 -2.21 10.97 -3.79
N CYS A 135 -3.48 10.57 -3.91
CA CYS A 135 -4.39 11.04 -4.94
C CYS A 135 -4.66 12.55 -4.84
N MET A 136 -4.90 13.06 -3.64
CA MET A 136 -5.08 14.51 -3.39
C MET A 136 -3.85 15.29 -3.83
N THR A 137 -2.67 14.81 -3.48
CA THR A 137 -1.40 15.48 -3.79
C THR A 137 -1.12 15.48 -5.29
N GLU A 138 -1.34 14.37 -5.98
CA GLU A 138 -1.17 14.25 -7.43
C GLU A 138 -2.08 15.20 -8.21
N ASN A 139 -3.27 15.47 -7.69
CA ASN A 139 -4.26 16.33 -8.31
C ASN A 139 -4.32 17.77 -7.76
N ASP A 140 -3.34 18.17 -6.93
CA ASP A 140 -3.32 19.48 -6.25
C ASP A 140 -4.65 19.81 -5.53
N CYS A 141 -5.32 18.79 -4.97
CA CYS A 141 -6.58 18.95 -4.24
C CYS A 141 -6.29 19.24 -2.77
N HIS A 142 -6.65 20.43 -2.31
CA HIS A 142 -6.39 20.90 -0.94
C HIS A 142 -7.63 20.94 -0.06
N ASP A 143 -8.80 20.82 -0.64
CA ASP A 143 -10.07 20.79 0.09
C ASP A 143 -10.30 19.41 0.73
N PRO A 144 -11.08 19.33 1.83
CA PRO A 144 -11.52 18.07 2.37
C PRO A 144 -12.28 17.24 1.33
N VAL A 145 -12.01 15.93 1.31
CA VAL A 145 -12.56 15.00 0.32
C VAL A 145 -13.30 13.82 0.95
N ILE A 146 -14.21 13.24 0.19
CA ILE A 146 -14.69 11.88 0.42
C ILE A 146 -13.74 10.96 -0.35
N GLY A 147 -12.79 10.36 0.36
CA GLY A 147 -11.83 9.42 -0.22
C GLY A 147 -12.41 8.01 -0.26
N VAL A 148 -12.35 7.37 -1.41
CA VAL A 148 -12.75 5.97 -1.61
C VAL A 148 -11.51 5.16 -1.95
N ALA A 149 -11.13 4.23 -1.07
CA ALA A 149 -9.96 3.38 -1.22
C ALA A 149 -10.36 1.92 -1.21
N PHE A 150 -10.47 1.31 -2.40
CA PHE A 150 -10.82 -0.10 -2.58
C PHE A 150 -9.60 -1.00 -2.65
N ASP A 151 -8.65 -0.76 -1.77
CA ASP A 151 -7.57 -1.69 -1.53
C ASP A 151 -8.07 -2.89 -0.71
N GLY A 152 -7.48 -4.06 -0.94
CA GLY A 152 -7.92 -5.30 -0.34
C GLY A 152 -7.58 -5.44 1.14
N THR A 153 -6.44 -4.89 1.56
CA THR A 153 -5.95 -5.00 2.93
C THR A 153 -5.09 -3.81 3.34
N GLY A 154 -5.41 -3.24 4.48
CA GLY A 154 -4.59 -2.24 5.17
C GLY A 154 -4.78 -2.35 6.68
N TYR A 155 -3.75 -2.04 7.47
CA TYR A 155 -3.83 -2.10 8.91
C TYR A 155 -4.70 -0.95 9.44
N GLY A 156 -5.81 -1.30 10.10
CA GLY A 156 -6.75 -0.34 10.68
C GLY A 156 -6.26 0.27 11.98
N THR A 157 -6.77 1.45 12.32
CA THR A 157 -6.48 2.12 13.60
C THR A 157 -7.03 1.36 14.82
N ASP A 158 -7.95 0.45 14.58
CA ASP A 158 -8.56 -0.46 15.56
C ASP A 158 -7.82 -1.80 15.68
N GLY A 159 -6.72 -1.98 14.94
CA GLY A 159 -5.93 -3.22 14.90
C GLY A 159 -6.56 -4.33 14.05
N THR A 160 -7.62 -4.04 13.31
CA THR A 160 -8.23 -4.98 12.37
C THR A 160 -7.71 -4.76 10.94
N ILE A 161 -7.98 -5.72 10.06
CA ILE A 161 -7.73 -5.55 8.63
C ILE A 161 -8.87 -4.72 8.04
N TRP A 162 -8.53 -3.59 7.46
CA TRP A 162 -9.43 -2.75 6.68
C TRP A 162 -9.32 -3.06 5.19
N GLY A 163 -10.43 -2.84 4.47
CA GLY A 163 -10.48 -2.97 3.02
C GLY A 163 -11.81 -2.45 2.46
N GLY A 164 -11.76 -1.75 1.32
CA GLY A 164 -12.94 -1.13 0.73
C GLY A 164 -13.48 0.01 1.59
N GLU A 165 -12.64 1.00 1.87
CA GLU A 165 -12.89 2.07 2.83
C GLU A 165 -13.43 3.35 2.18
N ILE A 166 -14.30 4.03 2.91
CA ILE A 166 -14.77 5.39 2.60
C ILE A 166 -14.36 6.29 3.76
N LEU A 167 -13.47 7.24 3.50
CA LEU A 167 -12.92 8.15 4.49
C LEU A 167 -13.29 9.59 4.16
N LEU A 168 -13.69 10.36 5.18
CA LEU A 168 -13.69 11.82 5.09
C LEU A 168 -12.29 12.28 5.48
N ALA A 169 -11.55 12.87 4.56
CA ALA A 169 -10.12 13.12 4.73
C ALA A 169 -9.71 14.53 4.28
N ASP A 170 -8.74 15.07 4.98
CA ASP A 170 -7.93 16.22 4.59
C ASP A 170 -6.44 15.93 4.87
N TYR A 171 -5.54 16.87 4.65
CA TYR A 171 -4.11 16.66 4.90
C TYR A 171 -3.73 16.53 6.38
N GLY A 172 -4.62 16.89 7.30
CA GLY A 172 -4.34 16.84 8.73
C GLY A 172 -4.91 15.61 9.42
N ASN A 173 -6.03 15.08 8.92
CA ASN A 173 -6.76 14.01 9.60
C ASN A 173 -7.73 13.28 8.67
N PHE A 174 -8.29 12.17 9.17
CA PHE A 174 -9.38 11.47 8.52
C PHE A 174 -10.39 10.91 9.53
N THR A 175 -11.60 10.71 9.05
CA THR A 175 -12.65 9.98 9.76
C THR A 175 -13.15 8.84 8.90
N ARG A 176 -13.21 7.63 9.44
CA ARG A 176 -13.79 6.47 8.77
C ARG A 176 -15.31 6.67 8.68
N PHE A 177 -15.82 6.94 7.50
CA PHE A 177 -17.24 7.17 7.25
C PHE A 177 -17.99 5.86 6.99
N GLY A 178 -17.35 4.93 6.29
CA GLY A 178 -17.92 3.63 5.98
C GLY A 178 -16.91 2.66 5.38
N SER A 179 -17.34 1.43 5.24
CA SER A 179 -16.58 0.37 4.58
C SER A 179 -17.52 -0.67 3.98
N ILE A 180 -17.00 -1.57 3.16
CA ILE A 180 -17.73 -2.81 2.86
C ILE A 180 -17.97 -3.57 4.16
N THR A 181 -19.07 -4.35 4.20
CA THR A 181 -19.39 -5.15 5.39
C THR A 181 -18.24 -6.10 5.72
N PRO A 182 -17.70 -6.05 6.96
CA PRO A 182 -16.64 -6.95 7.37
C PRO A 182 -17.03 -8.43 7.24
N PHE A 183 -16.09 -9.23 6.82
CA PHE A 183 -16.22 -10.68 6.74
C PHE A 183 -14.98 -11.38 7.31
N LEU A 184 -15.11 -12.66 7.68
CA LEU A 184 -13.97 -13.41 8.18
C LEU A 184 -13.05 -13.81 7.02
N GLN A 185 -11.77 -13.57 7.17
CA GLN A 185 -10.74 -13.97 6.22
C GLN A 185 -10.32 -15.42 6.50
N MET A 186 -11.09 -16.38 5.98
CA MET A 186 -10.88 -17.79 6.24
C MET A 186 -9.64 -18.32 5.53
N GLY A 187 -8.69 -18.89 6.31
CA GLY A 187 -7.44 -19.44 5.79
C GLY A 187 -6.33 -18.40 5.61
N GLY A 188 -6.44 -17.23 6.26
CA GLY A 188 -5.39 -16.20 6.22
C GLY A 188 -5.04 -15.78 4.79
N ASP A 189 -3.76 -15.78 4.44
CA ASP A 189 -3.25 -15.35 3.13
C ASP A 189 -3.79 -16.18 1.94
N ALA A 190 -4.25 -17.42 2.18
CA ALA A 190 -4.88 -18.22 1.14
C ALA A 190 -6.18 -17.57 0.62
N SER A 191 -6.90 -16.83 1.45
CA SER A 191 -8.13 -16.16 1.05
C SER A 191 -7.92 -15.08 -0.02
N ALA A 192 -6.76 -14.45 -0.06
CA ALA A 192 -6.40 -13.48 -1.09
C ALA A 192 -6.19 -14.13 -2.48
N LYS A 193 -5.83 -15.42 -2.51
CA LYS A 193 -5.60 -16.19 -3.74
C LYS A 193 -6.82 -17.03 -4.15
N GLU A 194 -7.61 -17.43 -3.18
CA GLU A 194 -8.74 -18.35 -3.34
C GLU A 194 -10.05 -17.64 -2.97
N GLY A 195 -10.57 -16.84 -3.89
CA GLY A 195 -11.75 -15.97 -3.68
C GLY A 195 -13.01 -16.69 -3.19
N TRP A 196 -13.13 -18.00 -3.42
CA TRP A 196 -14.22 -18.82 -2.90
C TRP A 196 -14.28 -18.81 -1.36
N ARG A 197 -13.14 -18.70 -0.67
CA ARG A 197 -13.08 -18.62 0.80
C ARG A 197 -13.81 -17.40 1.33
N ILE A 198 -13.60 -16.26 0.67
CA ILE A 198 -14.27 -15.01 1.00
C ILE A 198 -15.77 -15.14 0.69
N ALA A 199 -16.13 -15.69 -0.48
CA ALA A 199 -17.53 -15.88 -0.85
C ALA A 199 -18.29 -16.72 0.20
N VAL A 200 -17.71 -17.84 0.66
CA VAL A 200 -18.26 -18.69 1.71
C VAL A 200 -18.46 -17.90 3.02
N SER A 201 -17.45 -17.14 3.43
CA SER A 201 -17.51 -16.31 4.64
C SER A 201 -18.65 -15.27 4.55
N MET A 202 -18.77 -14.59 3.42
CA MET A 202 -19.84 -13.60 3.21
C MET A 202 -21.23 -14.24 3.19
N ILE A 203 -21.41 -15.37 2.51
CA ILE A 203 -22.68 -16.11 2.46
C ILE A 203 -23.09 -16.53 3.86
N TYR A 204 -22.16 -17.10 4.64
CA TYR A 204 -22.44 -17.51 6.01
C TYR A 204 -22.74 -16.31 6.92
N GLY A 205 -21.96 -15.25 6.80
CA GLY A 205 -22.16 -13.98 7.54
C GLY A 205 -23.52 -13.34 7.26
N TYR A 206 -24.02 -13.47 6.02
CA TYR A 206 -25.32 -12.96 5.62
C TYR A 206 -26.48 -13.84 6.10
N THR A 207 -26.38 -15.15 5.89
CA THR A 207 -27.46 -16.10 6.21
C THR A 207 -27.54 -16.40 7.69
N LYS A 208 -26.40 -16.45 8.38
CA LYS A 208 -26.22 -16.94 9.76
C LYS A 208 -26.87 -18.31 10.00
N ASP A 209 -27.09 -19.06 8.92
CA ASP A 209 -27.71 -20.39 8.89
C ASP A 209 -26.85 -21.30 8.01
N ARG A 210 -26.27 -22.32 8.62
CA ARG A 210 -25.35 -23.25 7.96
C ARG A 210 -26.02 -24.01 6.82
N LYS A 211 -27.27 -24.46 6.99
CA LYS A 211 -28.01 -25.21 5.97
C LYS A 211 -28.28 -24.32 4.75
N ARG A 212 -28.80 -23.12 4.99
CA ARG A 212 -29.11 -22.18 3.93
C ARG A 212 -27.84 -21.70 3.21
N ALA A 213 -26.76 -21.46 3.94
CA ALA A 213 -25.46 -21.13 3.35
C ALA A 213 -24.98 -22.25 2.43
N TRP A 214 -25.11 -23.50 2.87
CA TRP A 214 -24.75 -24.66 2.06
C TRP A 214 -25.55 -24.74 0.76
N GLU A 215 -26.89 -24.64 0.81
CA GLU A 215 -27.77 -24.65 -0.37
C GLU A 215 -27.37 -23.58 -1.39
N ILE A 216 -27.02 -22.37 -0.92
CA ILE A 216 -26.54 -21.28 -1.79
C ILE A 216 -25.20 -21.64 -2.44
N MET A 217 -24.26 -22.18 -1.67
CA MET A 217 -22.93 -22.53 -2.18
C MET A 217 -22.97 -23.67 -3.20
N GLU A 218 -23.81 -24.68 -2.99
CA GLU A 218 -24.06 -25.73 -3.99
C GLU A 218 -24.64 -25.14 -5.28
N THR A 219 -25.62 -24.25 -5.16
CA THR A 219 -26.24 -23.59 -6.32
C THR A 219 -25.23 -22.76 -7.11
N LEU A 220 -24.26 -22.14 -6.43
CA LEU A 220 -23.20 -21.34 -7.06
C LEU A 220 -22.02 -22.19 -7.55
N GLY A 221 -22.01 -23.50 -7.35
CA GLY A 221 -20.90 -24.37 -7.71
C GLY A 221 -19.62 -24.13 -6.91
N LEU A 222 -19.73 -23.53 -5.73
CA LEU A 222 -18.62 -23.38 -4.78
C LEU A 222 -18.33 -24.73 -4.15
N CYS A 223 -17.05 -25.04 -3.94
CA CYS A 223 -16.54 -26.36 -3.55
C CYS A 223 -17.27 -26.96 -2.34
N SER A 224 -17.68 -28.24 -2.45
CA SER A 224 -18.33 -29.02 -1.38
C SER A 224 -17.47 -29.26 -0.14
N ASP A 225 -16.14 -29.27 -0.31
CA ASP A 225 -15.18 -29.54 0.77
C ASP A 225 -14.90 -28.33 1.67
N CYS A 226 -15.36 -27.15 1.26
CA CYS A 226 -15.06 -25.90 1.96
C CYS A 226 -15.70 -25.75 3.34
N LEU A 227 -16.81 -26.44 3.61
CA LEU A 227 -17.53 -26.33 4.89
C LEU A 227 -16.99 -27.24 6.00
N LEU A 228 -16.22 -28.25 5.67
CA LEU A 228 -15.61 -29.13 6.67
C LEU A 228 -14.58 -28.44 7.55
N TYR A 229 -13.94 -27.37 7.02
CA TYR A 229 -12.92 -26.60 7.74
C TYR A 229 -13.44 -25.43 8.58
N THR A 230 -14.73 -25.10 8.49
CA THR A 230 -15.33 -23.98 9.24
C THR A 230 -15.99 -24.39 10.54
N SER A 231 -16.04 -25.70 10.85
CA SER A 231 -16.74 -26.22 12.03
C SER A 231 -15.90 -26.19 13.31
N ASP A 232 -14.60 -25.98 13.23
CA ASP A 232 -13.65 -26.09 14.36
C ASP A 232 -12.89 -24.80 14.68
N ALA A 233 -13.37 -23.64 14.23
CA ALA A 233 -12.77 -22.34 14.52
C ALA A 233 -13.70 -21.44 15.34
#